data_b837e6310d70daf2ab8df0c92ad1c63b
#
_entry.id   b837e6310d70daf2ab8df0c92ad1c63b
#
_cell.length_a   1.000
_cell.length_b   1.000
_cell.length_c   1.000
_cell.angle_alpha   90.00
_cell.angle_beta   90.00
_cell.angle_gamma   90.00
#
_symmetry.space_group_name_H-M   'P 1'
#
loop_
_entity.id
_entity.type
_entity.pdbx_description
1 polymer ?
#
loop_
_entity_poly.entity_id
_entity_poly.type
_entity_poly.pdbx_seq_one_letter_code
_entity_poly.pdbx_strand_id
1 'polypeptide(L)'
;MSRDPEPLVATVSHGALKAVCGLEVRRRAQVRVEGLHHLPPDGPTLLVARHAHYILDGCVLERTLPRRLHAVLAVDWLPRRPLRDALARASRLIRWPAVIRPQRVAPGTRNEAGERLRAATREAVDLLREGRLLLIFPEGFPIVDPRPTPKRGVADWLPFDPGFARIVRIAQGDGVTRVAVVPVGIDLAPLPGGRWRLVLRLGPGRRLEPGDDPAAFAAEVEAEVRRLSRPI
;
A
#
# COMPACT_ATOMS: atom_id res chain seq x y z
N MET A 1 -4.42 26.27 -0.76
CA MET A 1 -3.43 25.86 -1.80
C MET A 1 -4.19 25.23 -2.94
N SER A 2 -4.24 25.91 -4.11
CA SER A 2 -4.89 25.39 -5.31
C SER A 2 -4.12 24.14 -5.75
N ARG A 3 -4.80 23.00 -5.86
CA ARG A 3 -4.21 21.76 -6.41
C ARG A 3 -4.12 21.96 -7.92
N ASP A 4 -2.92 21.90 -8.48
CA ASP A 4 -2.79 21.83 -9.94
C ASP A 4 -3.60 20.63 -10.45
N PRO A 5 -4.39 20.83 -11.53
CA PRO A 5 -5.18 19.75 -12.10
C PRO A 5 -4.22 18.64 -12.57
N GLU A 6 -4.48 17.42 -12.11
CA GLU A 6 -3.69 16.29 -12.58
C GLU A 6 -3.82 16.12 -14.11
N PRO A 7 -2.76 15.67 -14.79
CA PRO A 7 -2.80 15.42 -16.22
C PRO A 7 -3.98 14.50 -16.59
N LEU A 8 -4.68 14.82 -17.67
CA LEU A 8 -5.84 14.05 -18.17
C LEU A 8 -5.51 12.54 -18.29
N VAL A 9 -4.31 12.21 -18.75
CA VAL A 9 -3.81 10.84 -18.87
C VAL A 9 -3.83 10.12 -17.52
N ALA A 10 -3.39 10.77 -16.43
CA ALA A 10 -3.41 10.17 -15.10
C ALA A 10 -4.84 9.91 -14.61
N THR A 11 -5.78 10.84 -14.90
CA THR A 11 -7.18 10.69 -14.54
C THR A 11 -7.84 9.52 -15.28
N VAL A 12 -7.61 9.40 -16.59
CA VAL A 12 -8.14 8.30 -17.43
C VAL A 12 -7.53 6.97 -16.97
N SER A 13 -6.23 6.93 -16.72
CA SER A 13 -5.53 5.71 -16.26
C SER A 13 -6.05 5.22 -14.90
N HIS A 14 -6.30 6.10 -13.94
CA HIS A 14 -6.94 5.73 -12.67
C HIS A 14 -8.38 5.24 -12.86
N GLY A 15 -9.16 5.87 -13.73
CA GLY A 15 -10.51 5.42 -14.06
C GLY A 15 -10.53 4.00 -14.62
N ALA A 16 -9.63 3.72 -15.57
CA ALA A 16 -9.46 2.39 -16.15
C ALA A 16 -9.02 1.36 -15.07
N LEU A 17 -8.04 1.71 -14.22
CA LEU A 17 -7.59 0.87 -13.11
C LEU A 17 -8.76 0.53 -12.16
N LYS A 18 -9.55 1.54 -11.77
CA LYS A 18 -10.71 1.35 -10.87
C LYS A 18 -11.76 0.43 -11.48
N ALA A 19 -11.99 0.51 -12.79
CA ALA A 19 -12.90 -0.37 -13.51
C ALA A 19 -12.40 -1.82 -13.53
N VAL A 20 -11.11 -2.04 -13.84
CA VAL A 20 -10.46 -3.37 -13.82
C VAL A 20 -10.49 -3.95 -12.41
N CYS A 21 -10.11 -3.19 -11.39
CA CYS A 21 -10.18 -3.60 -9.98
C CYS A 21 -11.63 -3.95 -9.59
N GLY A 22 -12.61 -3.15 -10.03
CA GLY A 22 -14.02 -3.44 -9.78
C GLY A 22 -14.51 -4.74 -10.38
N LEU A 23 -14.04 -5.10 -11.58
CA LEU A 23 -14.36 -6.38 -12.24
C LEU A 23 -13.72 -7.55 -11.50
N GLU A 24 -12.45 -7.43 -11.15
CA GLU A 24 -11.70 -8.46 -10.43
C GLU A 24 -12.32 -8.75 -9.05
N VAL A 25 -12.66 -7.72 -8.31
CA VAL A 25 -13.35 -7.85 -7.01
C VAL A 25 -14.71 -8.52 -7.17
N ARG A 26 -15.53 -8.11 -8.15
CA ARG A 26 -16.85 -8.73 -8.38
C ARG A 26 -16.76 -10.21 -8.69
N ARG A 27 -15.74 -10.62 -9.45
CA ARG A 27 -15.55 -12.01 -9.85
C ARG A 27 -15.02 -12.89 -8.70
N ARG A 28 -14.11 -12.35 -7.88
CA ARG A 28 -13.31 -13.17 -6.96
C ARG A 28 -13.58 -12.93 -5.50
N ALA A 29 -14.25 -11.85 -5.11
CA ALA A 29 -14.40 -11.54 -3.69
C ALA A 29 -15.82 -11.14 -3.30
N GLN A 30 -16.18 -11.51 -2.06
CA GLN A 30 -17.22 -10.87 -1.28
C GLN A 30 -16.54 -9.92 -0.31
N VAL A 31 -16.89 -8.64 -0.38
CA VAL A 31 -16.18 -7.60 0.37
C VAL A 31 -17.11 -6.95 1.38
N ARG A 32 -16.63 -6.82 2.62
CA ARG A 32 -17.20 -5.99 3.67
C ARG A 32 -16.18 -4.94 4.08
N VAL A 33 -16.60 -3.70 4.23
CA VAL A 33 -15.76 -2.58 4.65
C VAL A 33 -16.30 -1.98 5.93
N GLU A 34 -15.44 -1.81 6.91
CA GLU A 34 -15.74 -1.26 8.23
C GLU A 34 -14.78 -0.10 8.53
N GLY A 35 -15.23 0.88 9.30
CA GLY A 35 -14.36 1.98 9.75
C GLY A 35 -13.99 3.00 8.67
N LEU A 36 -14.71 3.06 7.54
CA LEU A 36 -14.40 4.01 6.46
C LEU A 36 -14.42 5.48 6.92
N HIS A 37 -15.17 5.79 7.99
CA HIS A 37 -15.21 7.11 8.62
C HIS A 37 -13.87 7.53 9.26
N HIS A 38 -12.96 6.60 9.49
CA HIS A 38 -11.59 6.90 9.96
C HIS A 38 -10.67 7.42 8.85
N LEU A 39 -11.08 7.30 7.58
CA LEU A 39 -10.32 7.86 6.48
C LEU A 39 -10.52 9.37 6.42
N PRO A 40 -9.46 10.20 6.56
CA PRO A 40 -9.58 11.63 6.36
C PRO A 40 -10.14 11.96 4.97
N PRO A 41 -11.09 12.90 4.85
CA PRO A 41 -11.69 13.25 3.56
C PRO A 41 -10.68 13.85 2.58
N ASP A 42 -9.64 14.48 3.10
CA ASP A 42 -8.54 15.09 2.34
C ASP A 42 -7.22 15.07 3.13
N GLY A 43 -6.21 15.74 2.60
CA GLY A 43 -4.89 15.90 3.24
C GLY A 43 -3.98 14.66 3.14
N PRO A 44 -2.73 14.82 3.60
CA PRO A 44 -1.71 13.76 3.57
C PRO A 44 -2.15 12.55 4.37
N THR A 45 -2.29 11.41 3.70
CA THR A 45 -2.76 10.20 4.38
C THR A 45 -1.95 8.99 3.91
N LEU A 46 -1.41 8.23 4.86
CA LEU A 46 -0.74 6.97 4.61
C LEU A 46 -1.58 5.82 5.16
N LEU A 47 -2.08 4.95 4.29
CA LEU A 47 -2.66 3.68 4.68
C LEU A 47 -1.55 2.66 4.90
N VAL A 48 -1.51 2.06 6.08
CA VAL A 48 -0.59 1.00 6.45
C VAL A 48 -1.39 -0.27 6.61
N ALA A 49 -1.26 -1.19 5.67
CA ALA A 49 -2.15 -2.33 5.55
C ALA A 49 -1.44 -3.68 5.72
N ARG A 50 -2.19 -4.66 6.24
CA ARG A 50 -1.83 -6.07 6.12
C ARG A 50 -1.80 -6.48 4.65
N HIS A 51 -0.85 -7.35 4.27
CA HIS A 51 -0.82 -7.92 2.92
C HIS A 51 -1.35 -9.37 2.94
N ALA A 52 -2.60 -9.55 2.51
CA ALA A 52 -3.29 -10.84 2.51
C ALA A 52 -3.29 -11.50 1.12
N HIS A 53 -3.62 -10.77 0.06
CA HIS A 53 -3.70 -11.32 -1.30
C HIS A 53 -3.02 -10.38 -2.30
N TYR A 54 -2.17 -10.91 -3.17
CA TYR A 54 -1.28 -10.17 -4.09
C TYR A 54 -1.98 -9.16 -5.03
N ILE A 55 -3.26 -9.37 -5.36
CA ILE A 55 -4.06 -8.46 -6.21
C ILE A 55 -5.26 -7.89 -5.45
N LEU A 56 -6.03 -8.76 -4.75
CA LEU A 56 -7.32 -8.36 -4.21
C LEU A 56 -7.22 -7.24 -3.18
N ASP A 57 -6.15 -7.19 -2.37
CA ASP A 57 -5.98 -6.14 -1.37
C ASP A 57 -5.96 -4.75 -2.01
N GLY A 58 -5.13 -4.57 -3.03
CA GLY A 58 -5.06 -3.31 -3.78
C GLY A 58 -6.35 -3.01 -4.54
N CYS A 59 -6.95 -4.01 -5.19
CA CYS A 59 -8.18 -3.84 -5.95
C CYS A 59 -9.38 -3.46 -5.06
N VAL A 60 -9.50 -4.06 -3.87
CA VAL A 60 -10.56 -3.72 -2.92
C VAL A 60 -10.40 -2.29 -2.42
N LEU A 61 -9.19 -1.91 -2.02
CA LEU A 61 -8.89 -0.55 -1.58
C LEU A 61 -9.15 0.48 -2.69
N GLU A 62 -8.64 0.25 -3.92
CA GLU A 62 -8.86 1.15 -5.06
C GLU A 62 -10.35 1.33 -5.38
N ARG A 63 -11.13 0.24 -5.29
CA ARG A 63 -12.56 0.28 -5.56
C ARG A 63 -13.36 1.00 -4.49
N THR A 64 -13.04 0.77 -3.20
CA THR A 64 -13.90 1.15 -2.06
C THR A 64 -13.59 2.53 -1.52
N LEU A 65 -12.36 3.01 -1.68
CA LEU A 65 -11.97 4.30 -1.15
C LEU A 65 -12.53 5.45 -2.00
N PRO A 66 -13.04 6.52 -1.36
CA PRO A 66 -13.59 7.69 -2.06
C PRO A 66 -12.50 8.58 -2.64
N ARG A 67 -11.25 8.44 -2.19
CA ARG A 67 -10.08 9.20 -2.63
C ARG A 67 -9.26 8.39 -3.61
N ARG A 68 -8.59 9.07 -4.54
CA ARG A 68 -7.62 8.45 -5.45
C ARG A 68 -6.48 7.83 -4.65
N LEU A 69 -6.23 6.55 -4.88
CA LEU A 69 -5.21 5.77 -4.20
C LEU A 69 -3.90 5.78 -4.99
N HIS A 70 -2.79 6.02 -4.31
CA HIS A 70 -1.44 5.75 -4.79
C HIS A 70 -0.88 4.61 -3.94
N ALA A 71 -0.19 3.64 -4.55
CA ALA A 71 0.32 2.49 -3.80
C ALA A 71 1.79 2.23 -4.12
N VAL A 72 2.56 1.85 -3.11
CA VAL A 72 3.92 1.35 -3.32
C VAL A 72 3.82 -0.05 -3.92
N LEU A 73 4.31 -0.20 -5.17
CA LEU A 73 4.19 -1.41 -5.97
C LEU A 73 5.51 -2.18 -6.03
N ALA A 74 5.55 -3.40 -5.52
CA ALA A 74 6.66 -4.30 -5.77
C ALA A 74 6.60 -4.84 -7.21
N VAL A 75 7.67 -4.71 -7.99
CA VAL A 75 7.73 -5.19 -9.39
C VAL A 75 8.52 -6.49 -9.56
N ASP A 76 9.19 -6.95 -8.51
CA ASP A 76 10.06 -8.14 -8.52
C ASP A 76 9.32 -9.47 -8.64
N TRP A 77 8.00 -9.47 -8.52
CA TRP A 77 7.17 -10.65 -8.77
C TRP A 77 7.09 -11.02 -10.27
N LEU A 78 7.39 -10.11 -11.18
CA LEU A 78 7.50 -10.42 -12.59
C LEU A 78 8.83 -11.15 -12.91
N PRO A 79 8.78 -12.24 -13.71
CA PRO A 79 9.96 -13.09 -13.93
C PRO A 79 11.03 -12.42 -14.79
N ARG A 80 10.62 -11.62 -15.77
CA ARG A 80 11.50 -11.04 -16.80
C ARG A 80 11.75 -9.55 -16.54
N ARG A 81 13.01 -9.12 -16.61
CA ARG A 81 13.40 -7.72 -16.44
C ARG A 81 12.61 -6.75 -17.35
N PRO A 82 12.42 -7.02 -18.66
CA PRO A 82 11.64 -6.11 -19.51
C PRO A 82 10.21 -5.89 -19.03
N LEU A 83 9.56 -6.93 -18.47
CA LEU A 83 8.22 -6.82 -17.91
C LEU A 83 8.21 -5.99 -16.63
N ARG A 84 9.23 -6.12 -15.78
CA ARG A 84 9.40 -5.27 -14.58
C ARG A 84 9.53 -3.81 -14.96
N ASP A 85 10.37 -3.52 -15.96
CA ASP A 85 10.60 -2.16 -16.42
C ASP A 85 9.36 -1.58 -17.12
N ALA A 86 8.60 -2.40 -17.87
CA ALA A 86 7.34 -2.00 -18.47
C ALA A 86 6.29 -1.67 -17.39
N LEU A 87 6.15 -2.53 -16.37
CA LEU A 87 5.24 -2.27 -15.26
C LEU A 87 5.66 -1.03 -14.46
N ALA A 88 6.96 -0.87 -14.18
CA ALA A 88 7.48 0.31 -13.49
C ALA A 88 7.29 1.61 -14.30
N ARG A 89 7.31 1.54 -15.63
CA ARG A 89 6.96 2.69 -16.49
C ARG A 89 5.46 2.98 -16.46
N ALA A 90 4.64 1.93 -16.58
CA ALA A 90 3.18 2.07 -16.53
C ALA A 90 2.70 2.62 -15.17
N SER A 91 3.32 2.20 -14.06
CA SER A 91 2.97 2.68 -12.72
C SER A 91 3.21 4.19 -12.55
N ARG A 92 4.16 4.78 -13.30
CA ARG A 92 4.41 6.23 -13.29
C ARG A 92 3.21 7.04 -13.81
N LEU A 93 2.40 6.47 -14.73
CA LEU A 93 1.20 7.15 -15.26
C LEU A 93 0.16 7.41 -14.17
N ILE A 94 0.13 6.55 -13.16
CA ILE A 94 -0.77 6.66 -12.02
C ILE A 94 -0.04 7.08 -10.73
N ARG A 95 1.26 7.38 -10.84
CA ARG A 95 2.13 7.78 -9.74
C ARG A 95 2.12 6.75 -8.60
N TRP A 96 2.35 5.48 -8.96
CA TRP A 96 2.55 4.40 -8.00
C TRP A 96 4.04 4.10 -7.88
N PRO A 97 4.69 4.46 -6.76
CA PRO A 97 6.11 4.24 -6.56
C PRO A 97 6.47 2.77 -6.70
N ALA A 98 7.40 2.45 -7.62
CA ALA A 98 7.80 1.07 -7.91
C ALA A 98 9.08 0.68 -7.16
N VAL A 99 9.06 -0.45 -6.46
CA VAL A 99 10.18 -0.97 -5.66
C VAL A 99 10.56 -2.39 -6.08
N ILE A 100 11.81 -2.77 -5.76
CA ILE A 100 12.28 -4.16 -5.72
C ILE A 100 12.51 -4.51 -4.26
N ARG A 101 11.87 -5.57 -3.77
CA ARG A 101 12.01 -6.00 -2.38
C ARG A 101 13.45 -6.44 -2.09
N PRO A 102 14.09 -5.98 -1.01
CA PRO A 102 15.49 -6.31 -0.70
C PRO A 102 15.74 -7.82 -0.62
N GLN A 103 14.76 -8.60 -0.15
CA GLN A 103 14.84 -10.05 -0.01
C GLN A 103 14.86 -10.80 -1.36
N ARG A 104 14.50 -10.11 -2.45
CA ARG A 104 14.49 -10.67 -3.82
C ARG A 104 15.54 -10.07 -4.74
N VAL A 105 16.48 -9.34 -4.17
CA VAL A 105 17.59 -8.73 -4.93
C VAL A 105 18.63 -9.81 -5.25
N ALA A 106 18.85 -10.07 -6.54
CA ALA A 106 19.90 -10.98 -6.97
C ALA A 106 21.28 -10.41 -6.67
N PRO A 107 22.31 -11.27 -6.43
CA PRO A 107 23.69 -10.81 -6.37
C PRO A 107 24.03 -9.95 -7.61
N GLY A 108 24.68 -8.81 -7.42
CA GLY A 108 25.05 -7.89 -8.50
C GLY A 108 23.99 -6.82 -8.87
N THR A 109 22.73 -6.93 -8.39
CA THR A 109 21.66 -5.94 -8.67
C THR A 109 21.31 -5.06 -7.47
N ARG A 110 22.11 -5.10 -6.40
CA ARG A 110 21.86 -4.34 -5.16
C ARG A 110 21.82 -2.83 -5.39
N ASN A 111 22.70 -2.30 -6.25
CA ASN A 111 22.75 -0.87 -6.54
C ASN A 111 21.44 -0.41 -7.23
N GLU A 112 20.98 -1.16 -8.24
CA GLU A 112 19.72 -0.88 -8.93
C GLU A 112 18.52 -0.89 -7.98
N ALA A 113 18.44 -1.90 -7.11
CA ALA A 113 17.38 -2.00 -6.12
C ALA A 113 17.41 -0.82 -5.13
N GLY A 114 18.61 -0.42 -4.69
CA GLY A 114 18.81 0.75 -3.84
C GLY A 114 18.41 2.07 -4.49
N GLU A 115 18.72 2.25 -5.78
CA GLU A 115 18.33 3.43 -6.54
C GLU A 115 16.81 3.50 -6.73
N ARG A 116 16.18 2.38 -7.07
CA ARG A 116 14.71 2.29 -7.17
C ARG A 116 14.04 2.59 -5.84
N LEU A 117 14.56 2.04 -4.73
CA LEU A 117 14.03 2.31 -3.41
C LEU A 117 14.13 3.81 -3.06
N ARG A 118 15.30 4.43 -3.31
CA ARG A 118 15.46 5.89 -3.08
C ARG A 118 14.51 6.71 -3.95
N ALA A 119 14.32 6.34 -5.22
CA ALA A 119 13.38 7.03 -6.11
C ALA A 119 11.93 6.87 -5.63
N ALA A 120 11.52 5.66 -5.26
CA ALA A 120 10.19 5.39 -4.72
C ALA A 120 9.94 6.11 -3.40
N THR A 121 10.96 6.20 -2.53
CA THR A 121 10.86 6.95 -1.27
C THR A 121 10.64 8.45 -1.54
N ARG A 122 11.39 9.05 -2.47
CA ARG A 122 11.17 10.46 -2.85
C ARG A 122 9.75 10.68 -3.38
N GLU A 123 9.30 9.85 -4.32
CA GLU A 123 7.96 9.94 -4.90
C GLU A 123 6.87 9.78 -3.82
N ALA A 124 7.05 8.85 -2.87
CA ALA A 124 6.12 8.66 -1.75
C ALA A 124 6.06 9.91 -0.84
N VAL A 125 7.20 10.52 -0.55
CA VAL A 125 7.29 11.79 0.21
C VAL A 125 6.59 12.92 -0.52
N ASP A 126 6.82 13.06 -1.82
CA ASP A 126 6.20 14.11 -2.65
C ASP A 126 4.67 13.95 -2.70
N LEU A 127 4.17 12.71 -2.89
CA LEU A 127 2.74 12.41 -2.83
C LEU A 127 2.11 12.82 -1.50
N LEU A 128 2.77 12.52 -0.38
CA LEU A 128 2.28 12.93 0.95
C LEU A 128 2.29 14.45 1.10
N ARG A 129 3.35 15.15 0.69
CA ARG A 129 3.43 16.62 0.72
C ARG A 129 2.36 17.29 -0.14
N GLU A 130 1.96 16.65 -1.25
CA GLU A 130 0.84 17.09 -2.09
C GLU A 130 -0.54 16.78 -1.49
N GLY A 131 -0.61 16.19 -0.30
CA GLY A 131 -1.87 15.84 0.34
C GLY A 131 -2.56 14.62 -0.26
N ARG A 132 -1.81 13.72 -0.91
CA ARG A 132 -2.35 12.51 -1.53
C ARG A 132 -2.55 11.37 -0.53
N LEU A 133 -3.35 10.38 -0.95
CA LEU A 133 -3.57 9.14 -0.23
C LEU A 133 -2.59 8.08 -0.76
N LEU A 134 -1.70 7.61 0.10
CA LEU A 134 -0.69 6.60 -0.22
C LEU A 134 -0.98 5.30 0.55
N LEU A 135 -0.78 4.16 -0.08
CA LEU A 135 -0.89 2.82 0.50
C LEU A 135 0.48 2.15 0.54
N ILE A 136 0.77 1.52 1.66
CA ILE A 136 1.94 0.65 1.81
C ILE A 136 1.58 -0.65 2.53
N PHE A 137 2.24 -1.74 2.13
CA PHE A 137 2.18 -3.04 2.78
C PHE A 137 3.55 -3.33 3.42
N PRO A 138 3.78 -2.95 4.68
CA PRO A 138 5.12 -3.02 5.27
C PRO A 138 5.61 -4.44 5.56
N GLU A 139 4.76 -5.44 5.50
CA GLU A 139 5.16 -6.86 5.52
C GLU A 139 5.92 -7.27 4.24
N GLY A 140 5.73 -6.56 3.14
CA GLY A 140 6.39 -6.81 1.87
C GLY A 140 5.89 -8.05 1.11
N PHE A 141 5.24 -9.00 1.76
CA PHE A 141 4.77 -10.24 1.15
C PHE A 141 3.31 -10.53 1.50
N PRO A 142 2.47 -10.89 0.50
CA PRO A 142 1.11 -11.35 0.76
C PRO A 142 1.10 -12.78 1.30
N ILE A 143 -0.03 -13.20 1.84
CA ILE A 143 -0.29 -14.60 2.24
C ILE A 143 -0.55 -15.43 0.98
N VAL A 144 -1.46 -14.97 0.15
CA VAL A 144 -1.79 -15.59 -1.14
C VAL A 144 -0.99 -14.89 -2.23
N ASP A 145 0.00 -15.60 -2.78
CA ASP A 145 0.89 -15.14 -3.85
C ASP A 145 1.09 -16.29 -4.83
N PRO A 146 1.06 -16.07 -6.16
CA PRO A 146 1.38 -17.11 -7.14
C PRO A 146 2.84 -17.58 -7.07
N ARG A 147 3.68 -16.89 -6.31
CA ARG A 147 5.08 -17.23 -6.04
C ARG A 147 5.30 -17.57 -4.57
N PRO A 148 6.36 -18.31 -4.27
CA PRO A 148 6.69 -18.60 -2.88
C PRO A 148 6.77 -17.32 -2.04
N THR A 149 6.04 -17.31 -0.94
CA THR A 149 6.05 -16.27 0.09
C THR A 149 6.62 -16.87 1.37
N PRO A 150 7.28 -16.09 2.24
CA PRO A 150 7.72 -16.57 3.54
C PRO A 150 6.56 -16.89 4.50
N LYS A 151 5.34 -16.45 4.18
CA LYS A 151 4.13 -16.75 4.95
C LYS A 151 3.59 -18.15 4.57
N ARG A 152 3.26 -18.97 5.57
CA ARG A 152 2.77 -20.34 5.39
C ARG A 152 1.24 -20.45 5.45
N GLY A 153 0.57 -19.45 6.01
CA GLY A 153 -0.88 -19.46 6.16
C GLY A 153 -1.46 -18.15 6.60
N VAL A 154 -2.78 -18.12 6.75
CA VAL A 154 -3.56 -16.90 7.06
C VAL A 154 -3.19 -16.32 8.43
N ALA A 155 -2.72 -17.16 9.34
CA ALA A 155 -2.31 -16.75 10.68
C ALA A 155 -0.89 -16.14 10.72
N ASP A 156 -0.09 -16.33 9.65
CA ASP A 156 1.29 -15.87 9.64
C ASP A 156 1.40 -14.37 9.43
N TRP A 157 2.35 -13.79 10.13
CA TRP A 157 2.72 -12.39 10.07
C TRP A 157 4.21 -12.24 9.85
N LEU A 158 4.58 -11.26 9.05
CA LEU A 158 5.94 -10.76 9.02
C LEU A 158 5.98 -9.45 9.82
N PRO A 159 7.09 -9.17 10.51
CA PRO A 159 7.26 -7.89 11.20
C PRO A 159 7.19 -6.75 10.17
N PHE A 160 6.60 -5.65 10.57
CA PHE A 160 6.53 -4.47 9.72
C PHE A 160 7.90 -3.82 9.56
N ASP A 161 8.29 -3.56 8.32
CA ASP A 161 9.44 -2.70 8.03
C ASP A 161 9.11 -1.26 8.49
N PRO A 162 9.91 -0.65 9.38
CA PRO A 162 9.68 0.70 9.87
C PRO A 162 9.93 1.79 8.82
N GLY A 163 10.30 1.44 7.61
CA GLY A 163 10.56 2.36 6.51
C GLY A 163 9.39 3.29 6.22
N PHE A 164 8.15 2.86 6.41
CA PHE A 164 6.99 3.72 6.24
C PHE A 164 6.95 4.88 7.25
N ALA A 165 7.33 4.64 8.51
CA ALA A 165 7.41 5.70 9.51
C ALA A 165 8.52 6.71 9.19
N ARG A 166 9.64 6.24 8.60
CA ARG A 166 10.70 7.13 8.08
C ARG A 166 10.21 7.98 6.92
N ILE A 167 9.41 7.43 5.99
CA ILE A 167 8.77 8.20 4.90
C ILE A 167 7.90 9.32 5.49
N VAL A 168 7.08 9.00 6.50
CA VAL A 168 6.26 10.00 7.22
C VAL A 168 7.13 11.09 7.83
N ARG A 169 8.20 10.70 8.54
CA ARG A 169 9.15 11.64 9.16
C ARG A 169 9.79 12.59 8.14
N ILE A 170 10.21 12.06 6.99
CA ILE A 170 10.80 12.86 5.91
C ILE A 170 9.74 13.80 5.31
N ALA A 171 8.52 13.33 5.09
CA ALA A 171 7.44 14.16 4.56
C ALA A 171 7.12 15.33 5.49
N GLN A 172 7.10 15.10 6.80
CA GLN A 172 6.83 16.12 7.84
C GLN A 172 8.02 17.05 8.12
N GLY A 173 9.20 16.74 7.59
CA GLY A 173 10.42 17.55 7.79
C GLY A 173 10.37 18.95 7.19
N ASP A 174 9.32 19.29 6.42
CA ASP A 174 9.03 20.66 5.96
C ASP A 174 8.38 21.55 7.04
N GLY A 175 8.04 20.97 8.20
CA GLY A 175 7.38 21.67 9.31
C GLY A 175 5.89 21.98 9.09
N VAL A 176 5.37 21.78 7.88
CA VAL A 176 3.99 22.11 7.47
C VAL A 176 3.14 20.87 7.28
N THR A 177 3.69 19.85 6.60
CA THR A 177 2.97 18.60 6.31
C THR A 177 2.65 17.83 7.59
N ARG A 178 1.38 17.44 7.75
CA ARG A 178 0.91 16.59 8.85
C ARG A 178 0.27 15.34 8.28
N VAL A 179 0.97 14.21 8.36
CA VAL A 179 0.52 12.94 7.78
C VAL A 179 -0.36 12.19 8.77
N ALA A 180 -1.58 11.84 8.35
CA ALA A 180 -2.42 10.89 9.06
C ALA A 180 -2.03 9.46 8.64
N VAL A 181 -1.59 8.63 9.58
CA VAL A 181 -1.29 7.21 9.36
C VAL A 181 -2.50 6.40 9.79
N VAL A 182 -3.18 5.76 8.82
CA VAL A 182 -4.40 4.99 9.06
C VAL A 182 -4.07 3.51 8.98
N PRO A 183 -4.18 2.76 10.09
CA PRO A 183 -3.97 1.31 10.10
C PRO A 183 -5.14 0.61 9.40
N VAL A 184 -4.85 -0.39 8.57
CA VAL A 184 -5.83 -1.14 7.79
C VAL A 184 -5.65 -2.64 8.00
N GLY A 185 -6.62 -3.25 8.68
CA GLY A 185 -6.71 -4.69 8.82
C GLY A 185 -7.39 -5.33 7.61
N ILE A 186 -6.88 -6.49 7.20
CA ILE A 186 -7.50 -7.33 6.17
C ILE A 186 -7.67 -8.74 6.73
N ASP A 187 -8.91 -9.18 6.85
CA ASP A 187 -9.27 -10.57 7.11
C ASP A 187 -9.66 -11.24 5.79
N LEU A 188 -8.99 -12.33 5.45
CA LEU A 188 -9.18 -13.06 4.19
C LEU A 188 -9.50 -14.52 4.49
N ALA A 189 -10.62 -15.02 3.96
CA ALA A 189 -11.02 -16.40 4.06
C ALA A 189 -11.46 -16.97 2.70
N PRO A 190 -11.13 -18.23 2.38
CA PRO A 190 -11.56 -18.86 1.14
C PRO A 190 -13.07 -19.12 1.17
N LEU A 191 -13.69 -19.02 -0.03
CA LEU A 191 -15.07 -19.39 -0.30
C LEU A 191 -15.14 -20.44 -1.38
N PRO A 192 -16.26 -21.19 -1.50
CA PRO A 192 -16.47 -22.10 -2.61
C PRO A 192 -16.29 -21.44 -3.98
N GLY A 193 -15.83 -22.22 -4.97
CA GLY A 193 -15.60 -21.76 -6.33
C GLY A 193 -14.37 -20.87 -6.52
N GLY A 194 -13.36 -20.96 -5.63
CA GLY A 194 -12.10 -20.21 -5.74
C GLY A 194 -12.26 -18.71 -5.45
N ARG A 195 -13.34 -18.35 -4.78
CA ARG A 195 -13.61 -16.98 -4.35
C ARG A 195 -13.08 -16.72 -2.94
N TRP A 196 -13.09 -15.47 -2.53
CA TRP A 196 -12.59 -15.02 -1.24
C TRP A 196 -13.64 -14.17 -0.50
N ARG A 197 -13.75 -14.35 0.80
CA ARG A 197 -14.36 -13.36 1.70
C ARG A 197 -13.24 -12.44 2.17
N LEU A 198 -13.43 -11.14 2.01
CA LEU A 198 -12.48 -10.13 2.42
C LEU A 198 -13.18 -9.08 3.28
N VAL A 199 -12.72 -8.93 4.52
CA VAL A 199 -13.19 -7.87 5.42
C VAL A 199 -12.06 -6.86 5.58
N LEU A 200 -12.33 -5.64 5.14
CA LEU A 200 -11.42 -4.50 5.24
C LEU A 200 -11.85 -3.65 6.44
N ARG A 201 -10.93 -3.40 7.38
CA ARG A 201 -11.21 -2.56 8.55
C ARG A 201 -10.18 -1.44 8.65
N LEU A 202 -10.68 -0.21 8.58
CA LEU A 202 -9.86 0.97 8.83
C LEU A 202 -9.94 1.33 10.32
N GLY A 203 -8.80 1.53 10.96
CA GLY A 203 -8.72 1.99 12.34
C GLY A 203 -8.53 3.51 12.43
N PRO A 204 -8.59 4.07 13.64
CA PRO A 204 -8.35 5.48 13.88
C PRO A 204 -6.99 5.93 13.36
N GLY A 205 -6.95 7.09 12.70
CA GLY A 205 -5.72 7.70 12.24
C GLY A 205 -4.79 8.06 13.40
N ARG A 206 -3.50 7.80 13.21
CA ARG A 206 -2.42 8.13 14.14
C ARG A 206 -1.49 9.17 13.53
N ARG A 207 -0.71 9.84 14.35
CA ARG A 207 0.31 10.79 13.90
C ARG A 207 1.65 10.43 14.49
N LEU A 208 2.70 10.61 13.73
CA LEU A 208 4.07 10.54 14.20
C LEU A 208 4.49 11.93 14.65
N GLU A 209 4.65 12.14 15.94
CA GLU A 209 5.04 13.45 16.48
C GLU A 209 6.57 13.66 16.38
N PRO A 210 7.05 14.91 16.44
CA PRO A 210 8.47 15.22 16.22
C PRO A 210 9.47 14.47 17.12
N GLY A 211 9.07 14.10 18.32
CA GLY A 211 9.94 13.39 19.30
C GLY A 211 9.83 11.87 19.28
N ASP A 212 8.88 11.32 18.52
CA ASP A 212 8.63 9.87 18.54
C ASP A 212 9.76 9.08 17.88
N ASP A 213 10.01 7.87 18.37
CA ASP A 213 10.84 6.90 17.65
C ASP A 213 10.06 6.25 16.51
N PRO A 214 10.52 6.37 15.24
CA PRO A 214 9.84 5.75 14.12
C PRO A 214 9.68 4.23 14.23
N ALA A 215 10.59 3.53 14.92
CA ALA A 215 10.49 2.09 15.09
C ALA A 215 9.42 1.72 16.13
N ALA A 216 9.34 2.45 17.24
CA ALA A 216 8.28 2.29 18.23
C ALA A 216 6.90 2.61 17.62
N PHE A 217 6.78 3.70 16.90
CA PHE A 217 5.57 4.07 16.18
C PHE A 217 5.14 2.98 15.18
N ALA A 218 6.09 2.41 14.43
CA ALA A 218 5.79 1.32 13.50
C ALA A 218 5.26 0.08 14.20
N ALA A 219 5.81 -0.28 15.37
CA ALA A 219 5.35 -1.40 16.19
C ALA A 219 3.92 -1.17 16.71
N GLU A 220 3.58 0.05 17.12
CA GLU A 220 2.20 0.39 17.54
C GLU A 220 1.20 0.28 16.39
N VAL A 221 1.57 0.77 15.20
CA VAL A 221 0.73 0.65 14.00
C VAL A 221 0.56 -0.82 13.61
N GLU A 222 1.62 -1.62 13.68
CA GLU A 222 1.56 -3.07 13.44
C GLU A 222 0.59 -3.75 14.41
N ALA A 223 0.69 -3.47 15.69
CA ALA A 223 -0.21 -4.05 16.71
C ALA A 223 -1.68 -3.73 16.41
N GLU A 224 -1.97 -2.51 15.97
CA GLU A 224 -3.33 -2.12 15.58
C GLU A 224 -3.80 -2.81 14.30
N VAL A 225 -2.96 -2.92 13.28
CA VAL A 225 -3.28 -3.67 12.04
C VAL A 225 -3.54 -5.14 12.36
N ARG A 226 -2.76 -5.75 13.26
CA ARG A 226 -3.00 -7.12 13.73
C ARG A 226 -4.35 -7.26 14.42
N ARG A 227 -4.70 -6.32 15.30
CA ARG A 227 -6.00 -6.29 15.99
C ARG A 227 -7.17 -6.19 15.00
N LEU A 228 -7.07 -5.30 14.02
CA LEU A 228 -8.08 -5.09 12.97
C LEU A 228 -8.21 -6.28 12.00
N SER A 229 -7.18 -7.12 11.88
CA SER A 229 -7.15 -8.26 10.96
C SER A 229 -7.66 -9.57 11.58
N ARG A 230 -8.16 -9.53 12.81
CA ARG A 230 -8.69 -10.74 13.47
C ARG A 230 -9.90 -11.28 12.70
N PRO A 231 -10.01 -12.60 12.54
CA PRO A 231 -11.20 -13.23 11.96
C PRO A 231 -12.47 -12.84 12.75
N ILE A 232 -13.59 -12.80 12.02
CA ILE A 232 -14.93 -12.65 12.62
C ILE A 232 -15.37 -14.02 13.12
#